data_346c9e5e8d57ed640a7fb9de2634a7f1
#
_entry.id   346c9e5e8d57ed640a7fb9de2634a7f1
#
_cell.length_a   1.000
_cell.length_b   1.000
_cell.length_c   1.000
_cell.angle_alpha   90.00
_cell.angle_beta   90.00
_cell.angle_gamma   90.00
#
_symmetry.space_group_name_H-M   'P 1'
#
loop_
_entity.id
_entity.type
_entity.pdbx_description
1 polymer ?
#
loop_
_entity_poly.entity_id
_entity_poly.type
_entity_poly.pdbx_seq_one_letter_code
_entity_poly.pdbx_strand_id
1 'polypeptide(L)'
;MASLKANYRLDTLLNLVGLARSTYYYHLKKIREHHDKHARLKQEIFRLFHEHHKVYGCRRIRLALLNRGWVVSKNLVHTLMRSMGLRCVIRRRKYQSYRGRVGKIAGNVLGRCFTPARPNKAWVTDVTMFQVAGKRVYLSPVMDLYDRSIIGYSTSLTSTVEFAVTSLKQAFTQAGCPHGVVVHSDQGYHYQHESWRGVLDMFGGIQSMSRKGNCWDNAVMENFFGHMKAEMFHGRCFTSADELITAISEYITWYNMTRLQGVLGGRTPIHARYQALVV
;
A
#
# COMPACT_ATOMS: atom_id res chain seq x y z
N MET A 1 -32.68 5.24 -32.79
CA MET A 1 -34.15 5.25 -32.98
C MET A 1 -34.87 6.37 -32.19
N ALA A 2 -34.66 6.54 -30.87
CA ALA A 2 -35.34 7.59 -30.11
C ALA A 2 -35.08 9.02 -30.66
N SER A 3 -33.85 9.32 -31.08
CA SER A 3 -33.47 10.61 -31.72
C SER A 3 -34.06 10.80 -33.12
N LEU A 4 -34.25 9.73 -33.87
CA LEU A 4 -34.78 9.77 -35.23
C LEU A 4 -36.32 9.93 -35.27
N LYS A 5 -37.00 9.60 -34.14
CA LYS A 5 -38.45 9.73 -34.00
C LYS A 5 -38.92 11.20 -34.12
N ALA A 6 -38.06 12.19 -33.89
CA ALA A 6 -38.36 13.60 -34.09
C ALA A 6 -38.59 13.93 -35.57
N ASN A 7 -37.94 13.22 -36.49
CA ASN A 7 -37.91 13.54 -37.92
C ASN A 7 -38.64 12.52 -38.80
N TYR A 8 -38.95 11.33 -38.30
CA TYR A 8 -39.53 10.22 -39.10
C TYR A 8 -40.65 9.51 -38.32
N ARG A 9 -41.64 9.00 -39.04
CA ARG A 9 -42.73 8.19 -38.47
C ARG A 9 -42.18 6.88 -37.87
N LEU A 10 -42.64 6.53 -36.68
CA LEU A 10 -42.15 5.35 -35.96
C LEU A 10 -42.32 4.06 -36.77
N ASP A 11 -43.42 3.89 -37.48
CA ASP A 11 -43.72 2.68 -38.25
C ASP A 11 -42.70 2.50 -39.39
N THR A 12 -42.32 3.60 -40.07
CA THR A 12 -41.30 3.59 -41.11
C THR A 12 -39.92 3.13 -40.53
N LEU A 13 -39.56 3.69 -39.36
CA LEU A 13 -38.33 3.32 -38.67
C LEU A 13 -38.31 1.85 -38.21
N LEU A 14 -39.46 1.34 -37.73
CA LEU A 14 -39.58 -0.04 -37.27
C LEU A 14 -39.52 -1.03 -38.41
N ASN A 15 -40.18 -0.72 -39.55
CA ASN A 15 -40.10 -1.56 -40.76
C ASN A 15 -38.70 -1.60 -41.34
N LEU A 16 -37.97 -0.50 -41.33
CA LEU A 16 -36.60 -0.43 -41.88
C LEU A 16 -35.61 -1.26 -41.06
N VAL A 17 -35.86 -1.43 -39.76
CA VAL A 17 -34.97 -2.20 -38.83
C VAL A 17 -35.51 -3.62 -38.58
N GLY A 18 -36.69 -3.95 -39.12
CA GLY A 18 -37.33 -5.26 -38.88
C GLY A 18 -37.74 -5.51 -37.43
N LEU A 19 -38.11 -4.45 -36.66
CA LEU A 19 -38.40 -4.54 -35.26
C LEU A 19 -39.91 -4.44 -35.00
N ALA A 20 -40.50 -5.40 -34.27
CA ALA A 20 -41.91 -5.34 -33.90
C ALA A 20 -42.18 -4.14 -32.95
N ARG A 21 -43.35 -3.49 -33.11
CA ARG A 21 -43.78 -2.34 -32.31
C ARG A 21 -43.83 -2.65 -30.80
N SER A 22 -44.27 -3.86 -30.42
CA SER A 22 -44.28 -4.35 -29.03
C SER A 22 -42.86 -4.42 -28.45
N THR A 23 -41.90 -4.96 -29.20
CA THR A 23 -40.48 -5.06 -28.81
C THR A 23 -39.85 -3.67 -28.62
N TYR A 24 -40.19 -2.71 -29.50
CA TYR A 24 -39.74 -1.31 -29.35
C TYR A 24 -40.24 -0.70 -28.04
N TYR A 25 -41.55 -0.76 -27.74
CA TYR A 25 -42.08 -0.23 -26.51
C TYR A 25 -41.63 -0.97 -25.27
N TYR A 26 -41.44 -2.30 -25.35
CA TYR A 26 -40.82 -3.08 -24.27
C TYR A 26 -39.43 -2.54 -23.91
N HIS A 27 -38.57 -2.35 -24.91
CA HIS A 27 -37.24 -1.81 -24.67
C HIS A 27 -37.26 -0.36 -24.21
N LEU A 28 -38.18 0.46 -24.73
CA LEU A 28 -38.34 1.85 -24.35
C LEU A 28 -38.82 1.97 -22.87
N LYS A 29 -39.73 1.11 -22.46
CA LYS A 29 -40.17 0.98 -21.06
C LYS A 29 -39.00 0.55 -20.18
N LYS A 30 -38.26 -0.46 -20.59
CA LYS A 30 -37.08 -0.96 -19.88
C LYS A 30 -35.96 0.09 -19.73
N ILE A 31 -35.76 0.95 -20.74
CA ILE A 31 -34.84 2.10 -20.67
C ILE A 31 -35.32 3.17 -19.71
N ARG A 32 -36.64 3.48 -19.71
CA ARG A 32 -37.23 4.46 -18.78
C ARG A 32 -37.30 3.98 -17.35
N GLU A 33 -37.55 2.70 -17.12
CA GLU A 33 -37.62 2.04 -15.82
C GLU A 33 -36.27 1.51 -15.35
N HIS A 34 -35.18 1.88 -16.02
CA HIS A 34 -33.85 1.39 -15.68
C HIS A 34 -33.36 2.01 -14.36
N HIS A 35 -33.98 1.54 -13.26
CA HIS A 35 -33.39 1.72 -11.94
C HIS A 35 -32.07 0.94 -11.90
N ASP A 36 -30.97 1.65 -11.85
CA ASP A 36 -29.67 1.02 -11.64
C ASP A 36 -29.68 0.34 -10.25
N LYS A 37 -29.95 -0.97 -10.23
CA LYS A 37 -29.99 -1.77 -9.00
C LYS A 37 -28.71 -1.66 -8.16
N HIS A 38 -27.62 -1.15 -8.75
CA HIS A 38 -26.36 -0.94 -8.10
C HIS A 38 -26.02 0.54 -7.84
N ALA A 39 -26.98 1.46 -8.00
CA ALA A 39 -26.72 2.91 -7.86
C ALA A 39 -26.08 3.23 -6.50
N ARG A 40 -26.64 2.76 -5.39
CA ARG A 40 -26.09 2.96 -4.04
C ARG A 40 -24.68 2.36 -3.90
N LEU A 41 -24.48 1.16 -4.42
CA LEU A 41 -23.18 0.49 -4.38
C LEU A 41 -22.14 1.24 -5.23
N LYS A 42 -22.52 1.75 -6.40
CA LYS A 42 -21.66 2.58 -7.26
C LYS A 42 -21.23 3.87 -6.56
N GLN A 43 -22.15 4.56 -5.88
CA GLN A 43 -21.85 5.77 -5.10
C GLN A 43 -20.85 5.45 -3.99
N GLU A 44 -21.03 4.35 -3.27
CA GLU A 44 -20.13 3.95 -2.20
C GLU A 44 -18.74 3.56 -2.73
N ILE A 45 -18.66 2.81 -3.84
CA ILE A 45 -17.40 2.51 -4.54
C ILE A 45 -16.69 3.80 -4.97
N PHE A 46 -17.42 4.76 -5.53
CA PHE A 46 -16.87 6.05 -5.96
C PHE A 46 -16.29 6.82 -4.77
N ARG A 47 -17.07 6.93 -3.67
CA ARG A 47 -16.63 7.59 -2.44
C ARG A 47 -15.35 6.95 -1.89
N LEU A 48 -15.33 5.63 -1.70
CA LEU A 48 -14.17 4.88 -1.23
C LEU A 48 -12.95 5.06 -2.11
N PHE A 49 -13.13 5.07 -3.42
CA PHE A 49 -12.04 5.23 -4.37
C PHE A 49 -11.34 6.59 -4.23
N HIS A 50 -12.12 7.66 -4.03
CA HIS A 50 -11.59 9.03 -3.85
C HIS A 50 -11.05 9.26 -2.44
N GLU A 51 -11.72 8.76 -1.41
CA GLU A 51 -11.27 8.80 -0.01
C GLU A 51 -9.88 8.19 0.16
N HIS A 52 -9.58 7.14 -0.59
CA HIS A 52 -8.27 6.49 -0.60
C HIS A 52 -7.38 6.92 -1.79
N HIS A 53 -7.45 8.20 -2.20
CA HIS A 53 -6.54 8.81 -3.18
C HIS A 53 -6.41 8.06 -4.51
N LYS A 54 -7.46 7.36 -4.95
CA LYS A 54 -7.51 6.57 -6.20
C LYS A 54 -6.49 5.41 -6.27
N VAL A 55 -5.86 5.04 -5.15
CA VAL A 55 -4.87 3.95 -5.08
C VAL A 55 -5.47 2.58 -4.76
N TYR A 56 -6.76 2.51 -4.40
CA TYR A 56 -7.44 1.25 -4.14
C TYR A 56 -7.96 0.62 -5.43
N GLY A 57 -7.45 -0.59 -5.76
CA GLY A 57 -8.04 -1.46 -6.76
C GLY A 57 -9.22 -2.27 -6.20
N CYS A 58 -9.91 -3.03 -7.05
CA CYS A 58 -11.13 -3.77 -6.70
C CYS A 58 -11.00 -4.68 -5.46
N ARG A 59 -9.81 -5.21 -5.17
CA ARG A 59 -9.60 -6.05 -3.97
C ARG A 59 -9.71 -5.23 -2.69
N ARG A 60 -9.06 -4.06 -2.60
CA ARG A 60 -9.13 -3.18 -1.42
C ARG A 60 -10.47 -2.47 -1.30
N ILE A 61 -11.06 -2.04 -2.42
CA ILE A 61 -12.44 -1.50 -2.42
C ILE A 61 -13.41 -2.54 -1.87
N ARG A 62 -13.29 -3.82 -2.27
CA ARG A 62 -14.12 -4.89 -1.70
C ARG A 62 -13.92 -5.04 -0.19
N LEU A 63 -12.68 -5.04 0.30
CA LEU A 63 -12.39 -5.12 1.74
C LEU A 63 -13.00 -3.92 2.50
N ALA A 64 -12.88 -2.71 1.95
CA ALA A 64 -13.49 -1.52 2.54
C ALA A 64 -15.02 -1.61 2.58
N LEU A 65 -15.65 -2.14 1.52
CA LEU A 65 -17.09 -2.40 1.48
C LEU A 65 -17.52 -3.42 2.51
N LEU A 66 -16.77 -4.54 2.65
CA LEU A 66 -17.05 -5.57 3.66
C LEU A 66 -16.98 -4.99 5.08
N ASN A 67 -15.97 -4.15 5.37
CA ASN A 67 -15.85 -3.48 6.67
C ASN A 67 -17.00 -2.50 6.97
N ARG A 68 -17.75 -2.08 5.93
CA ARG A 68 -18.96 -1.25 6.03
C ARG A 68 -20.27 -2.07 5.92
N GLY A 69 -20.19 -3.39 6.07
CA GLY A 69 -21.35 -4.28 6.05
C GLY A 69 -21.90 -4.66 4.67
N TRP A 70 -21.22 -4.27 3.57
CA TRP A 70 -21.65 -4.68 2.24
C TRP A 70 -21.19 -6.09 1.90
N VAL A 71 -22.11 -6.97 1.54
CA VAL A 71 -21.79 -8.31 1.05
C VAL A 71 -21.70 -8.30 -0.46
N VAL A 72 -20.48 -8.22 -0.99
CA VAL A 72 -20.22 -8.08 -2.43
C VAL A 72 -19.09 -8.98 -2.92
N SER A 73 -19.23 -9.49 -4.14
CA SER A 73 -18.17 -10.28 -4.78
C SER A 73 -17.09 -9.36 -5.40
N LYS A 74 -15.85 -9.88 -5.49
CA LYS A 74 -14.76 -9.17 -6.16
C LYS A 74 -15.08 -8.83 -7.62
N ASN A 75 -15.75 -9.76 -8.33
CA ASN A 75 -16.08 -9.60 -9.74
C ASN A 75 -17.11 -8.49 -9.94
N LEU A 76 -18.13 -8.40 -9.08
CA LEU A 76 -19.11 -7.31 -9.13
C LEU A 76 -18.43 -5.95 -8.93
N VAL A 77 -17.59 -5.81 -7.91
CA VAL A 77 -16.84 -4.58 -7.64
C VAL A 77 -15.96 -4.20 -8.85
N HIS A 78 -15.24 -5.17 -9.42
CA HIS A 78 -14.41 -4.95 -10.60
C HIS A 78 -15.23 -4.46 -11.81
N THR A 79 -16.39 -5.09 -12.08
CA THR A 79 -17.28 -4.71 -13.18
C THR A 79 -17.84 -3.30 -12.97
N LEU A 80 -18.28 -2.97 -11.75
CA LEU A 80 -18.81 -1.64 -11.45
C LEU A 80 -17.71 -0.56 -11.53
N MET A 81 -16.52 -0.80 -10.99
CA MET A 81 -15.39 0.12 -11.14
C MET A 81 -15.06 0.37 -12.62
N ARG A 82 -15.03 -0.69 -13.43
CA ARG A 82 -14.79 -0.58 -14.87
C ARG A 82 -15.87 0.24 -15.57
N SER A 83 -17.15 0.02 -15.25
CA SER A 83 -18.27 0.77 -15.86
C SER A 83 -18.26 2.25 -15.50
N MET A 84 -17.68 2.61 -14.34
CA MET A 84 -17.50 4.01 -13.90
C MET A 84 -16.15 4.61 -14.34
N GLY A 85 -15.33 3.90 -15.13
CA GLY A 85 -14.01 4.37 -15.53
C GLY A 85 -12.96 4.45 -14.40
N LEU A 86 -13.23 3.87 -13.23
CA LEU A 86 -12.34 3.92 -12.07
C LEU A 86 -11.18 2.94 -12.25
N ARG A 87 -9.98 3.49 -12.41
CA ARG A 87 -8.74 2.71 -12.55
C ARG A 87 -7.75 3.12 -11.49
N CYS A 88 -7.21 2.12 -10.77
CA CYS A 88 -6.12 2.34 -9.82
C CYS A 88 -4.86 2.85 -10.53
N VAL A 89 -4.24 3.90 -9.99
CA VAL A 89 -3.11 4.62 -10.60
C VAL A 89 -1.79 3.83 -10.50
N ILE A 90 -1.74 2.72 -9.79
CA ILE A 90 -0.51 1.98 -9.51
C ILE A 90 0.05 1.32 -10.77
N ARG A 91 1.23 1.76 -11.22
CA ARG A 91 2.03 1.09 -12.26
C ARG A 91 2.97 0.06 -11.61
N ARG A 92 3.02 -1.16 -12.16
CA ARG A 92 4.01 -2.16 -11.77
C ARG A 92 5.35 -1.81 -12.41
N ARG A 93 6.38 -1.46 -11.60
CA ARG A 93 7.78 -1.44 -12.01
C ARG A 93 8.53 -2.57 -11.29
N LYS A 94 9.50 -3.19 -11.98
CA LYS A 94 10.42 -4.17 -11.37
C LYS A 94 11.44 -3.43 -10.50
N TYR A 95 11.68 -3.94 -9.30
CA TYR A 95 12.71 -3.48 -8.37
C TYR A 95 14.11 -3.92 -8.85
N GLN A 96 15.13 -3.09 -8.58
CA GLN A 96 16.55 -3.44 -8.78
C GLN A 96 17.28 -3.22 -7.45
N SER A 97 17.96 -4.25 -6.95
CA SER A 97 18.72 -4.21 -5.70
C SER A 97 20.10 -3.58 -5.89
N TYR A 98 20.62 -2.94 -4.82
CA TYR A 98 21.93 -2.32 -4.75
C TYR A 98 23.05 -3.36 -4.50
N ARG A 99 24.25 -3.17 -5.10
CA ARG A 99 25.45 -4.01 -4.90
C ARG A 99 26.57 -3.18 -4.28
N GLY A 100 26.89 -3.40 -2.99
CA GLY A 100 27.94 -2.71 -2.23
C GLY A 100 29.04 -3.64 -1.69
N ARG A 101 30.11 -3.04 -1.09
CA ARG A 101 31.26 -3.73 -0.46
C ARG A 101 30.87 -4.28 0.92
N VAL A 102 31.57 -5.34 1.36
CA VAL A 102 31.24 -6.19 2.51
C VAL A 102 32.03 -5.75 3.76
N GLY A 103 31.34 -5.49 4.88
CA GLY A 103 31.86 -5.35 6.24
C GLY A 103 31.50 -6.56 7.11
N LYS A 104 31.30 -6.38 8.42
CA LYS A 104 30.94 -7.48 9.35
C LYS A 104 29.46 -7.89 9.17
N ILE A 105 29.20 -9.12 8.80
CA ILE A 105 27.88 -9.66 8.47
C ILE A 105 27.38 -10.53 9.61
N ALA A 106 26.12 -10.29 10.06
CA ALA A 106 25.41 -11.18 10.98
C ALA A 106 24.72 -12.33 10.22
N GLY A 107 24.47 -13.45 10.91
CA GLY A 107 23.72 -14.57 10.36
C GLY A 107 22.25 -14.21 10.06
N ASN A 108 21.61 -14.99 9.18
CA ASN A 108 20.17 -14.84 8.90
C ASN A 108 19.35 -15.57 9.98
N VAL A 109 19.08 -14.90 11.09
CA VAL A 109 18.29 -15.41 12.22
C VAL A 109 16.80 -15.46 11.88
N LEU A 110 16.30 -14.49 11.07
CA LEU A 110 14.90 -14.42 10.68
C LEU A 110 14.43 -15.63 9.87
N GLY A 111 15.32 -16.23 9.05
CA GLY A 111 15.04 -17.47 8.31
C GLY A 111 13.78 -17.42 7.43
N ARG A 112 13.38 -16.24 6.94
CA ARG A 112 12.12 -15.97 6.21
C ARG A 112 10.85 -16.17 7.01
N CYS A 113 10.91 -16.17 8.34
CA CYS A 113 9.72 -16.16 9.19
C CYS A 113 9.09 -14.77 9.19
N PHE A 114 8.32 -14.44 8.14
CA PHE A 114 7.69 -13.12 7.95
C PHE A 114 6.33 -12.96 8.64
N THR A 115 5.91 -13.94 9.43
CA THR A 115 4.63 -13.94 10.14
C THR A 115 4.85 -14.33 11.61
N PRO A 116 5.48 -13.46 12.42
CA PRO A 116 5.67 -13.73 13.85
C PRO A 116 4.31 -13.82 14.55
N ALA A 117 4.26 -14.56 15.67
CA ALA A 117 3.01 -14.83 16.39
C ALA A 117 2.46 -13.61 17.16
N ARG A 118 3.28 -12.61 17.45
CA ARG A 118 2.90 -11.40 18.22
C ARG A 118 3.74 -10.18 17.82
N PRO A 119 3.29 -8.95 18.12
CA PRO A 119 4.08 -7.74 17.91
C PRO A 119 5.44 -7.79 18.60
N ASN A 120 6.38 -7.03 18.07
CA ASN A 120 7.72 -6.83 18.63
C ASN A 120 8.57 -8.11 18.75
N LYS A 121 8.33 -9.11 17.89
CA LYS A 121 9.19 -10.30 17.79
C LYS A 121 10.22 -10.18 16.67
N ALA A 122 9.82 -9.63 15.54
CA ALA A 122 10.70 -9.46 14.40
C ALA A 122 10.36 -8.16 13.66
N TRP A 123 11.37 -7.34 13.46
CA TRP A 123 11.30 -6.12 12.68
C TRP A 123 12.14 -6.24 11.42
N VAL A 124 11.75 -5.54 10.37
CA VAL A 124 12.54 -5.42 9.14
C VAL A 124 12.81 -3.97 8.84
N THR A 125 13.96 -3.70 8.27
CA THR A 125 14.38 -2.36 7.88
C THR A 125 15.17 -2.41 6.57
N ASP A 126 15.16 -1.30 5.85
CA ASP A 126 15.93 -1.10 4.63
C ASP A 126 15.99 0.41 4.34
N VAL A 127 16.86 0.82 3.44
CA VAL A 127 16.99 2.21 3.01
C VAL A 127 16.52 2.35 1.57
N THR A 128 15.64 3.32 1.34
CA THR A 128 15.27 3.69 -0.03
C THR A 128 15.61 5.15 -0.32
N MET A 129 15.76 5.47 -1.60
CA MET A 129 16.07 6.81 -2.09
C MET A 129 14.98 7.29 -3.04
N PHE A 130 14.69 8.59 -2.93
CA PHE A 130 13.88 9.36 -3.87
C PHE A 130 14.73 10.47 -4.45
N GLN A 131 14.45 10.87 -5.69
CA GLN A 131 15.10 12.00 -6.34
C GLN A 131 14.06 13.07 -6.65
N VAL A 132 14.28 14.29 -6.16
CA VAL A 132 13.37 15.44 -6.32
C VAL A 132 14.17 16.72 -6.50
N ALA A 133 13.83 17.53 -7.51
CA ALA A 133 14.46 18.83 -7.78
C ALA A 133 16.02 18.78 -7.72
N GLY A 134 16.64 17.74 -8.30
CA GLY A 134 18.09 17.55 -8.29
C GLY A 134 18.69 17.06 -6.97
N LYS A 135 17.91 16.98 -5.88
CA LYS A 135 18.33 16.49 -4.56
C LYS A 135 17.93 15.03 -4.35
N ARG A 136 18.64 14.34 -3.45
CA ARG A 136 18.29 12.99 -2.99
C ARG A 136 17.68 13.06 -1.60
N VAL A 137 16.57 12.38 -1.40
CA VAL A 137 15.94 12.17 -0.09
C VAL A 137 15.98 10.69 0.22
N TYR A 138 16.55 10.32 1.34
CA TYR A 138 16.64 8.95 1.83
C TYR A 138 15.59 8.72 2.91
N LEU A 139 15.05 7.51 2.96
CA LEU A 139 14.10 7.05 3.98
C LEU A 139 14.59 5.73 4.54
N SER A 140 14.68 5.64 5.87
CA SER A 140 14.96 4.41 6.63
C SER A 140 13.78 4.11 7.55
N PRO A 141 12.83 3.27 7.16
CA PRO A 141 11.74 2.83 8.03
C PRO A 141 12.09 1.53 8.74
N VAL A 142 11.53 1.34 9.92
CA VAL A 142 11.51 0.07 10.67
C VAL A 142 10.06 -0.42 10.72
N MET A 143 9.81 -1.62 10.21
CA MET A 143 8.48 -2.23 10.15
C MET A 143 8.40 -3.45 11.06
N ASP A 144 7.35 -3.54 11.87
CA ASP A 144 7.02 -4.77 12.58
C ASP A 144 6.39 -5.80 11.62
N LEU A 145 6.91 -7.01 11.60
CA LEU A 145 6.43 -8.07 10.71
C LEU A 145 5.07 -8.63 11.10
N TYR A 146 4.64 -8.48 12.35
CA TYR A 146 3.35 -8.99 12.82
C TYR A 146 2.19 -8.23 12.19
N ASP A 147 2.17 -6.92 12.38
CA ASP A 147 1.07 -6.05 11.98
C ASP A 147 1.39 -5.15 10.77
N ARG A 148 2.62 -5.22 10.26
CA ARG A 148 3.10 -4.42 9.12
C ARG A 148 3.14 -2.92 9.39
N SER A 149 3.04 -2.47 10.65
CA SER A 149 3.16 -1.05 11.00
C SER A 149 4.59 -0.55 10.86
N ILE A 150 4.74 0.67 10.39
CA ILE A 150 6.01 1.41 10.47
C ILE A 150 6.08 1.99 11.88
N ILE A 151 6.96 1.43 12.70
CA ILE A 151 7.12 1.75 14.13
C ILE A 151 8.23 2.76 14.39
N GLY A 152 9.04 3.08 13.41
CA GLY A 152 10.04 4.12 13.44
C GLY A 152 10.50 4.43 12.03
N TYR A 153 10.86 5.66 11.76
CA TYR A 153 11.47 6.04 10.48
C TYR A 153 12.26 7.35 10.62
N SER A 154 13.19 7.53 9.72
CA SER A 154 13.90 8.80 9.57
C SER A 154 14.06 9.13 8.09
N THR A 155 14.17 10.41 7.79
CA THR A 155 14.49 10.94 6.47
C THR A 155 15.76 11.76 6.53
N SER A 156 16.55 11.76 5.46
CA SER A 156 17.78 12.54 5.37
C SER A 156 18.08 12.93 3.92
N LEU A 157 18.81 14.00 3.72
CA LEU A 157 19.36 14.36 2.41
C LEU A 157 20.66 13.60 2.10
N THR A 158 21.26 12.97 3.11
CA THR A 158 22.49 12.19 3.02
C THR A 158 22.30 10.79 3.57
N SER A 159 22.93 9.79 2.94
CA SER A 159 22.85 8.39 3.37
C SER A 159 23.92 8.12 4.42
N THR A 160 23.74 8.61 5.65
CA THR A 160 24.66 8.40 6.77
C THR A 160 24.23 7.22 7.64
N VAL A 161 25.11 6.72 8.50
CA VAL A 161 24.76 5.67 9.47
C VAL A 161 23.78 6.21 10.52
N GLU A 162 23.98 7.45 10.94
CA GLU A 162 23.20 8.10 12.00
C GLU A 162 21.71 8.18 11.68
N PHE A 163 21.35 8.41 10.39
CA PHE A 163 19.93 8.45 10.05
C PHE A 163 19.26 7.08 10.19
N ALA A 164 19.96 5.98 9.85
CA ALA A 164 19.43 4.63 10.06
C ALA A 164 19.38 4.28 11.56
N VAL A 165 20.39 4.67 12.34
CA VAL A 165 20.43 4.54 13.80
C VAL A 165 19.27 5.29 14.45
N THR A 166 18.95 6.49 13.98
CA THR A 166 17.84 7.30 14.48
C THR A 166 16.50 6.57 14.30
N SER A 167 16.24 5.99 13.13
CA SER A 167 15.00 5.22 12.90
C SER A 167 14.88 4.01 13.83
N LEU A 168 15.99 3.32 14.11
CA LEU A 168 16.00 2.18 15.03
C LEU A 168 15.72 2.60 16.49
N LYS A 169 16.36 3.67 16.95
CA LYS A 169 16.10 4.23 18.30
C LYS A 169 14.65 4.62 18.48
N GLN A 170 14.08 5.32 17.50
CA GLN A 170 12.65 5.68 17.51
C GLN A 170 11.76 4.43 17.58
N ALA A 171 12.07 3.38 16.79
CA ALA A 171 11.29 2.15 16.81
C ALA A 171 11.31 1.48 18.19
N PHE A 172 12.47 1.37 18.85
CA PHE A 172 12.55 0.82 20.20
C PHE A 172 11.79 1.66 21.21
N THR A 173 11.95 2.99 21.19
CA THR A 173 11.26 3.90 22.12
C THR A 173 9.73 3.82 21.93
N GLN A 174 9.23 3.87 20.71
CA GLN A 174 7.79 3.80 20.43
C GLN A 174 7.18 2.43 20.76
N ALA A 175 7.95 1.37 20.66
CA ALA A 175 7.51 0.03 21.00
C ALA A 175 7.59 -0.31 22.51
N GLY A 176 8.03 0.63 23.36
CA GLY A 176 8.22 0.40 24.80
C GLY A 176 9.47 -0.41 25.12
N CYS A 177 10.53 -0.27 24.34
CA CYS A 177 11.83 -0.91 24.52
C CYS A 177 11.78 -2.44 24.69
N PRO A 178 11.16 -3.19 23.78
CA PRO A 178 11.05 -4.64 23.92
C PRO A 178 12.43 -5.33 23.77
N HIS A 179 12.68 -6.34 24.60
CA HIS A 179 13.88 -7.16 24.54
C HIS A 179 13.74 -8.37 23.60
N GLY A 180 14.84 -8.81 23.02
CA GLY A 180 14.92 -10.02 22.19
C GLY A 180 14.26 -9.89 20.82
N VAL A 181 14.06 -8.65 20.35
CA VAL A 181 13.51 -8.38 19.01
C VAL A 181 14.55 -8.70 17.95
N VAL A 182 14.20 -9.55 16.98
CA VAL A 182 15.03 -9.80 15.80
C VAL A 182 14.87 -8.64 14.82
N VAL A 183 15.93 -7.86 14.61
CA VAL A 183 15.95 -6.75 13.62
C VAL A 183 16.67 -7.22 12.36
N HIS A 184 15.92 -7.41 11.29
CA HIS A 184 16.44 -7.94 10.02
C HIS A 184 16.61 -6.81 8.99
N SER A 185 17.76 -6.84 8.30
CA SER A 185 18.12 -5.92 7.24
C SER A 185 18.79 -6.63 6.07
N ASP A 186 19.07 -5.91 5.00
CA ASP A 186 20.06 -6.34 4.01
C ASP A 186 21.48 -6.18 4.56
N GLN A 187 22.51 -6.47 3.72
CA GLN A 187 23.90 -6.28 4.06
C GLN A 187 24.40 -4.86 3.74
N GLY A 188 23.55 -3.85 3.83
CA GLY A 188 23.92 -2.44 3.63
C GLY A 188 24.94 -1.96 4.68
N TYR A 189 25.80 -1.01 4.30
CA TYR A 189 26.88 -0.50 5.17
C TYR A 189 26.34 0.10 6.49
N HIS A 190 25.15 0.69 6.47
CA HIS A 190 24.49 1.24 7.66
C HIS A 190 24.35 0.21 8.78
N TYR A 191 23.97 -1.00 8.40
CA TYR A 191 23.65 -2.10 9.32
C TYR A 191 24.88 -2.87 9.78
N GLN A 192 26.01 -2.70 9.08
CA GLN A 192 27.30 -3.32 9.43
C GLN A 192 28.12 -2.45 10.38
N HIS A 193 27.72 -1.20 10.60
CA HIS A 193 28.43 -0.25 11.43
C HIS A 193 28.26 -0.55 12.93
N GLU A 194 29.29 -0.21 13.73
CA GLU A 194 29.24 -0.45 15.20
C GLU A 194 28.15 0.38 15.90
N SER A 195 27.88 1.62 15.45
CA SER A 195 26.81 2.44 16.02
C SER A 195 25.43 1.78 15.90
N TRP A 196 25.17 1.05 14.81
CA TRP A 196 23.96 0.27 14.63
C TRP A 196 23.89 -0.90 15.64
N ARG A 197 24.99 -1.66 15.76
CA ARG A 197 25.08 -2.77 16.72
C ARG A 197 24.98 -2.28 18.16
N GLY A 198 25.64 -1.15 18.49
CA GLY A 198 25.54 -0.54 19.82
C GLY A 198 24.12 -0.20 20.24
N VAL A 199 23.25 0.21 19.30
CA VAL A 199 21.82 0.42 19.60
C VAL A 199 21.11 -0.90 19.84
N LEU A 200 21.39 -1.95 19.05
CA LEU A 200 20.82 -3.26 19.28
C LEU A 200 21.24 -3.81 20.64
N ASP A 201 22.51 -3.70 20.99
CA ASP A 201 23.05 -4.14 22.29
C ASP A 201 22.39 -3.35 23.44
N MET A 202 22.23 -2.03 23.31
CA MET A 202 21.57 -1.16 24.31
C MET A 202 20.13 -1.60 24.61
N PHE A 203 19.37 -2.01 23.60
CA PHE A 203 17.97 -2.42 23.76
C PHE A 203 17.76 -3.93 23.82
N GLY A 204 18.83 -4.72 23.82
CA GLY A 204 18.76 -6.19 23.80
C GLY A 204 18.16 -6.75 22.51
N GLY A 205 18.35 -6.08 21.38
CA GLY A 205 17.91 -6.52 20.06
C GLY A 205 18.87 -7.54 19.45
N ILE A 206 18.38 -8.38 18.57
CA ILE A 206 19.13 -9.43 17.88
C ILE A 206 19.28 -9.04 16.41
N GLN A 207 20.54 -8.87 15.96
CA GLN A 207 20.80 -8.55 14.56
C GLN A 207 20.59 -9.77 13.66
N SER A 208 19.90 -9.56 12.55
CA SER A 208 19.74 -10.54 11.48
C SER A 208 19.97 -9.87 10.12
N MET A 209 20.70 -10.55 9.23
CA MET A 209 20.98 -10.03 7.89
C MET A 209 20.59 -11.01 6.80
N SER A 210 20.09 -10.48 5.68
CA SER A 210 19.81 -11.25 4.47
C SER A 210 21.08 -11.94 3.96
N ARG A 211 20.93 -13.09 3.31
CA ARG A 211 22.03 -13.73 2.60
C ARG A 211 22.42 -12.90 1.38
N LYS A 212 23.70 -12.89 1.04
CA LYS A 212 24.24 -12.12 -0.10
C LYS A 212 23.51 -12.48 -1.40
N GLY A 213 22.97 -11.45 -2.08
CA GLY A 213 22.30 -11.60 -3.37
C GLY A 213 20.91 -12.26 -3.29
N ASN A 214 20.33 -12.45 -2.11
CA ASN A 214 19.03 -13.07 -1.95
C ASN A 214 17.95 -12.01 -1.60
N CYS A 215 17.31 -11.46 -2.63
CA CYS A 215 16.24 -10.45 -2.49
C CYS A 215 15.00 -10.97 -1.73
N TRP A 216 14.78 -12.29 -1.69
CA TRP A 216 13.65 -12.88 -0.98
C TRP A 216 13.72 -12.70 0.53
N ASP A 217 14.93 -12.49 1.08
CA ASP A 217 15.12 -12.38 2.53
C ASP A 217 14.65 -11.03 3.07
N ASN A 218 14.50 -9.96 2.23
CA ASN A 218 13.94 -8.65 2.60
C ASN A 218 12.70 -8.24 1.76
N ALA A 219 12.00 -9.21 1.18
CA ALA A 219 10.89 -8.98 0.25
C ALA A 219 9.75 -8.13 0.83
N VAL A 220 9.57 -8.10 2.15
CA VAL A 220 8.52 -7.32 2.81
C VAL A 220 8.80 -5.82 2.70
N MET A 221 10.04 -5.39 2.92
CA MET A 221 10.44 -3.98 2.78
C MET A 221 10.45 -3.55 1.31
N GLU A 222 10.93 -4.41 0.41
CA GLU A 222 10.86 -4.16 -1.03
C GLU A 222 9.41 -3.92 -1.50
N ASN A 223 8.47 -4.72 -1.00
CA ASN A 223 7.05 -4.58 -1.31
C ASN A 223 6.48 -3.26 -0.74
N PHE A 224 6.84 -2.90 0.50
CA PHE A 224 6.45 -1.61 1.10
C PHE A 224 6.93 -0.44 0.25
N PHE A 225 8.21 -0.40 -0.11
CA PHE A 225 8.77 0.67 -0.95
C PHE A 225 8.12 0.72 -2.34
N GLY A 226 7.86 -0.44 -2.93
CA GLY A 226 7.14 -0.52 -4.21
C GLY A 226 5.75 0.11 -4.13
N HIS A 227 5.01 -0.18 -3.07
CA HIS A 227 3.69 0.43 -2.83
C HIS A 227 3.81 1.93 -2.53
N MET A 228 4.70 2.33 -1.64
CA MET A 228 4.90 3.73 -1.28
C MET A 228 5.24 4.59 -2.51
N LYS A 229 6.21 4.13 -3.32
CA LYS A 229 6.60 4.84 -4.54
C LYS A 229 5.45 4.92 -5.55
N ALA A 230 4.68 3.85 -5.70
CA ALA A 230 3.55 3.83 -6.64
C ALA A 230 2.35 4.65 -6.17
N GLU A 231 2.07 4.66 -4.87
CA GLU A 231 0.88 5.29 -4.28
C GLU A 231 1.09 6.78 -3.99
N MET A 232 2.33 7.20 -3.65
CA MET A 232 2.61 8.55 -3.20
C MET A 232 3.57 9.32 -4.13
N PHE A 233 4.58 8.65 -4.72
CA PHE A 233 5.65 9.34 -5.43
C PHE A 233 5.46 9.36 -6.96
N HIS A 234 5.18 8.19 -7.58
CA HIS A 234 5.04 8.15 -9.03
C HIS A 234 3.76 8.83 -9.50
N GLY A 235 3.90 9.74 -10.46
CA GLY A 235 2.79 10.52 -11.01
C GLY A 235 2.48 11.81 -10.24
N ARG A 236 3.28 12.16 -9.23
CA ARG A 236 3.30 13.48 -8.59
C ARG A 236 4.59 14.23 -8.94
N CYS A 237 4.50 15.54 -9.04
CA CYS A 237 5.66 16.43 -9.16
C CYS A 237 5.87 17.09 -7.80
N PHE A 238 7.03 16.89 -7.19
CA PHE A 238 7.46 17.57 -5.97
C PHE A 238 8.41 18.67 -6.34
N THR A 239 8.24 19.84 -5.74
CA THR A 239 9.04 21.04 -6.05
C THR A 239 10.24 21.16 -5.15
N SER A 240 10.24 20.54 -3.96
CA SER A 240 11.32 20.58 -2.98
C SER A 240 11.50 19.26 -2.24
N ALA A 241 12.66 19.12 -1.58
CA ALA A 241 12.92 18.00 -0.67
C ALA A 241 11.99 18.03 0.55
N ASP A 242 11.69 19.21 1.09
CA ASP A 242 10.84 19.37 2.27
C ASP A 242 9.39 18.98 1.98
N GLU A 243 8.87 19.32 0.80
CA GLU A 243 7.57 18.87 0.34
C GLU A 243 7.50 17.34 0.26
N LEU A 244 8.55 16.71 -0.26
CA LEU A 244 8.61 15.25 -0.32
C LEU A 244 8.71 14.62 1.08
N ILE A 245 9.51 15.18 1.99
CA ILE A 245 9.65 14.70 3.37
C ILE A 245 8.30 14.78 4.09
N THR A 246 7.56 15.86 3.93
CA THR A 246 6.20 16.00 4.47
C THR A 246 5.27 14.93 3.90
N ALA A 247 5.27 14.73 2.59
CA ALA A 247 4.45 13.70 1.95
C ALA A 247 4.82 12.27 2.39
N ILE A 248 6.09 12.00 2.68
CA ILE A 248 6.56 10.73 3.26
C ILE A 248 5.92 10.52 4.64
N SER A 249 5.94 11.52 5.52
CA SER A 249 5.35 11.47 6.85
C SER A 249 3.83 11.25 6.81
N GLU A 250 3.14 12.00 5.96
CA GLU A 250 1.69 11.85 5.73
C GLU A 250 1.35 10.44 5.20
N TYR A 251 2.15 9.93 4.25
CA TYR A 251 1.95 8.59 3.72
C TYR A 251 2.14 7.51 4.78
N ILE A 252 3.16 7.60 5.63
CA ILE A 252 3.40 6.62 6.72
C ILE A 252 2.25 6.66 7.72
N THR A 253 1.77 7.84 8.07
CA THR A 253 0.60 8.00 8.94
C THR A 253 -0.63 7.36 8.32
N TRP A 254 -0.95 7.68 7.06
CA TRP A 254 -2.06 7.07 6.33
C TRP A 254 -1.89 5.55 6.17
N TYR A 255 -0.66 5.09 5.89
CA TYR A 255 -0.35 3.66 5.76
C TYR A 255 -0.66 2.90 7.05
N ASN A 256 -0.25 3.44 8.20
CA ASN A 256 -0.46 2.82 9.50
C ASN A 256 -1.93 2.86 9.94
N MET A 257 -2.60 4.01 9.78
CA MET A 257 -3.90 4.29 10.40
C MET A 257 -5.09 3.95 9.49
N THR A 258 -4.91 4.03 8.17
CA THR A 258 -6.03 4.02 7.23
C THR A 258 -5.91 2.96 6.14
N ARG A 259 -4.67 2.64 5.72
CA ARG A 259 -4.46 1.75 4.57
C ARG A 259 -4.76 0.29 4.91
N LEU A 260 -5.78 -0.27 4.26
CA LEU A 260 -6.16 -1.68 4.45
C LEU A 260 -5.12 -2.64 3.86
N GLN A 261 -4.77 -3.66 4.62
CA GLN A 261 -3.81 -4.70 4.25
C GLN A 261 -4.52 -6.04 4.02
N GLY A 262 -4.32 -6.64 2.84
CA GLY A 262 -4.90 -7.95 2.52
C GLY A 262 -4.38 -9.06 3.43
N VAL A 263 -3.08 -9.02 3.78
CA VAL A 263 -2.43 -9.98 4.69
C VAL A 263 -2.94 -9.90 6.12
N LEU A 264 -3.57 -8.78 6.50
CA LEU A 264 -4.18 -8.56 7.81
C LEU A 264 -5.70 -8.76 7.78
N GLY A 265 -6.23 -9.46 6.79
CA GLY A 265 -7.66 -9.70 6.64
C GLY A 265 -8.49 -8.42 6.39
N GLY A 266 -7.88 -7.39 5.78
CA GLY A 266 -8.56 -6.11 5.50
C GLY A 266 -8.54 -5.12 6.66
N ARG A 267 -7.69 -5.33 7.65
CA ARG A 267 -7.44 -4.39 8.76
C ARG A 267 -6.30 -3.43 8.40
N THR A 268 -6.23 -2.31 9.10
CA THR A 268 -5.06 -1.44 9.09
C THR A 268 -3.95 -2.00 10.00
N PRO A 269 -2.69 -1.64 9.79
CA PRO A 269 -1.58 -2.03 10.68
C PRO A 269 -1.87 -1.76 12.15
N ILE A 270 -2.29 -0.55 12.49
CA ILE A 270 -2.58 -0.15 13.89
C ILE A 270 -3.76 -0.93 14.46
N HIS A 271 -4.83 -1.16 13.68
CA HIS A 271 -5.96 -1.97 14.14
C HIS A 271 -5.52 -3.40 14.47
N ALA A 272 -4.69 -4.02 13.62
CA ALA A 272 -4.16 -5.36 13.87
C ALA A 272 -3.28 -5.39 15.14
N ARG A 273 -2.45 -4.35 15.37
CA ARG A 273 -1.62 -4.22 16.58
C ARG A 273 -2.47 -4.13 17.85
N TYR A 274 -3.47 -3.26 17.88
CA TYR A 274 -4.33 -3.09 19.06
C TYR A 274 -5.10 -4.38 19.41
N GLN A 275 -5.61 -5.09 18.42
CA GLN A 275 -6.29 -6.37 18.67
C GLN A 275 -5.37 -7.41 19.33
N ALA A 276 -4.08 -7.41 19.00
CA ALA A 276 -3.12 -8.34 19.60
C ALA A 276 -2.69 -7.96 21.03
N LEU A 277 -2.88 -6.71 21.43
CA LEU A 277 -2.53 -6.22 22.76
C LEU A 277 -3.69 -6.33 23.78
N VAL A 278 -4.91 -6.52 23.28
CA VAL A 278 -6.14 -6.62 24.11
C VAL A 278 -6.51 -8.08 24.43
N VAL A 279 -5.90 -9.04 23.74
CA VAL A 279 -6.06 -10.49 23.98
C VAL A 279 -4.89 -10.99 24.84
#